data_33f566d91c8cde3dee849551387496dd
#
_entry.id   33f566d91c8cde3dee849551387496dd
#
_cell.length_a   1.000
_cell.length_b   1.000
_cell.length_c   1.000
_cell.angle_alpha   90.00
_cell.angle_beta   90.00
_cell.angle_gamma   90.00
#
_symmetry.space_group_name_H-M   'P 1'
#
loop_
_entity.id
_entity.type
_entity.pdbx_description
1 polymer ?
#
loop_
_entity_poly.entity_id
_entity_poly.type
_entity_poly.pdbx_seq_one_letter_code
_entity_poly.pdbx_strand_id
1 'polypeptide(L)'
;MSVKRGDIYYADLSPVIGSEQGGLRPVLIVQNDIGNRYSPTVIAAAITSRMSKAKLPTHIDIHAGEVGLSKDSVILLEQIRTLDKRRLKEKMGHLDDDVMNHVNTAIAISFGLGTPEEDLAARAMMQQISYTSHTTTTIPAASATTTNLPAAAVSNQPKAEG
;
A
#
# COMPACT_ATOMS: atom_id res chain seq x y z
N MET A 1 -20.55 -22.26 -0.50
CA MET A 1 -20.11 -20.95 0.06
C MET A 1 -20.85 -19.86 -0.68
N SER A 2 -21.66 -19.07 0.01
CA SER A 2 -22.38 -17.93 -0.59
C SER A 2 -21.51 -16.69 -0.44
N VAL A 3 -20.86 -16.29 -1.53
CA VAL A 3 -20.02 -15.08 -1.57
C VAL A 3 -20.86 -13.90 -2.03
N LYS A 4 -20.75 -12.77 -1.36
CA LYS A 4 -21.47 -11.53 -1.71
C LYS A 4 -20.50 -10.37 -1.91
N ARG A 5 -20.90 -9.40 -2.72
CA ARG A 5 -20.20 -8.13 -2.84
C ARG A 5 -20.14 -7.43 -1.49
N GLY A 6 -18.98 -6.90 -1.11
CA GLY A 6 -18.76 -6.32 0.21
C GLY A 6 -18.21 -7.31 1.26
N ASP A 7 -18.23 -8.60 0.98
CA ASP A 7 -17.63 -9.59 1.86
C ASP A 7 -16.10 -9.47 1.88
N ILE A 8 -15.50 -9.67 3.05
CA ILE A 8 -14.06 -9.77 3.22
C ILE A 8 -13.70 -11.21 3.55
N TYR A 9 -12.77 -11.77 2.80
CA TYR A 9 -12.22 -13.10 2.97
C TYR A 9 -10.71 -13.06 3.11
N TYR A 10 -10.13 -13.97 3.87
CA TYR A 10 -8.74 -14.35 3.63
C TYR A 10 -8.64 -15.09 2.30
N ALA A 11 -7.63 -14.75 1.50
CA ALA A 11 -7.35 -15.42 0.23
C ALA A 11 -5.85 -15.58 0.03
N ASP A 12 -5.46 -16.68 -0.63
CA ASP A 12 -4.09 -16.86 -1.08
C ASP A 12 -3.92 -16.23 -2.47
N LEU A 13 -3.15 -15.16 -2.51
CA LEU A 13 -2.88 -14.40 -3.73
C LEU A 13 -1.63 -14.87 -4.49
N SER A 14 -0.87 -15.81 -3.92
CA SER A 14 0.35 -16.33 -4.57
C SER A 14 0.03 -17.28 -5.74
N PRO A 15 0.91 -17.35 -6.78
CA PRO A 15 2.13 -16.54 -6.97
C PRO A 15 1.83 -15.14 -7.50
N VAL A 16 2.76 -14.20 -7.26
CA VAL A 16 2.69 -12.81 -7.74
C VAL A 16 4.03 -12.37 -8.31
N ILE A 17 4.04 -11.27 -9.05
CA ILE A 17 5.25 -10.68 -9.64
C ILE A 17 5.41 -9.24 -9.16
N GLY A 18 6.63 -8.87 -8.78
CA GLY A 18 7.01 -7.50 -8.47
C GLY A 18 6.17 -6.87 -7.35
N SER A 19 5.51 -5.76 -7.67
CA SER A 19 4.72 -4.97 -6.70
C SER A 19 3.29 -5.46 -6.48
N GLU A 20 2.90 -6.58 -7.08
CA GLU A 20 1.59 -7.18 -6.83
C GLU A 20 1.45 -7.59 -5.36
N GLN A 21 0.27 -7.38 -4.80
CA GLN A 21 -0.02 -7.85 -3.45
C GLN A 21 -0.16 -9.38 -3.43
N GLY A 22 0.71 -10.04 -2.67
CA GLY A 22 0.81 -11.51 -2.62
C GLY A 22 0.65 -12.09 -1.22
N GLY A 23 0.71 -13.43 -1.16
CA GLY A 23 0.58 -14.21 0.06
C GLY A 23 -0.84 -14.33 0.56
N LEU A 24 -1.00 -14.92 1.74
CA LEU A 24 -2.29 -15.03 2.43
C LEU A 24 -2.65 -13.70 3.08
N ARG A 25 -3.73 -13.08 2.63
CA ARG A 25 -4.18 -11.78 3.11
C ARG A 25 -5.67 -11.55 2.93
N PRO A 26 -6.24 -10.55 3.62
CA PRO A 26 -7.63 -10.16 3.40
C PRO A 26 -7.82 -9.59 1.99
N VAL A 27 -8.97 -9.88 1.41
CA VAL A 27 -9.44 -9.31 0.14
C VAL A 27 -10.91 -8.89 0.28
N LEU A 28 -11.28 -7.80 -0.38
CA LEU A 28 -12.66 -7.35 -0.50
C LEU A 28 -13.26 -7.89 -1.81
N ILE A 29 -14.41 -8.54 -1.74
CA ILE A 29 -15.17 -8.95 -2.93
C ILE A 29 -15.86 -7.73 -3.53
N VAL A 30 -15.48 -7.38 -4.75
CA VAL A 30 -16.04 -6.24 -5.49
C VAL A 30 -16.92 -6.65 -6.66
N GLN A 31 -16.90 -7.93 -7.06
CA GLN A 31 -17.77 -8.48 -8.09
C GLN A 31 -19.24 -8.39 -7.68
N ASN A 32 -20.14 -8.14 -8.64
CA ASN A 32 -21.57 -8.14 -8.39
C ASN A 32 -22.10 -9.53 -7.98
N ASP A 33 -23.26 -9.56 -7.31
CA ASP A 33 -23.79 -10.79 -6.71
C ASP A 33 -24.32 -11.80 -7.73
N ILE A 34 -24.67 -11.37 -8.94
CA ILE A 34 -25.01 -12.29 -10.01
C ILE A 34 -23.76 -13.10 -10.42
N GLY A 35 -22.66 -12.38 -10.67
CA GLY A 35 -21.38 -13.02 -10.93
C GLY A 35 -20.92 -13.89 -9.77
N ASN A 36 -21.03 -13.41 -8.53
CA ASN A 36 -20.71 -14.17 -7.33
C ASN A 36 -21.49 -15.48 -7.21
N ARG A 37 -22.74 -15.48 -7.66
CA ARG A 37 -23.58 -16.69 -7.60
C ARG A 37 -23.20 -17.71 -8.65
N TYR A 38 -22.97 -17.29 -9.89
CA TYR A 38 -22.89 -18.21 -11.04
C TYR A 38 -21.48 -18.46 -11.55
N SER A 39 -20.50 -17.58 -11.26
CA SER A 39 -19.12 -17.77 -11.70
C SER A 39 -18.32 -18.64 -10.72
N PRO A 40 -17.37 -19.45 -11.20
CA PRO A 40 -16.38 -20.12 -10.35
C PRO A 40 -15.33 -19.14 -9.81
N THR A 41 -15.28 -17.92 -10.34
CA THR A 41 -14.33 -16.87 -9.95
C THR A 41 -15.04 -15.69 -9.30
N VAL A 42 -14.27 -14.89 -8.59
CA VAL A 42 -14.66 -13.58 -8.06
C VAL A 42 -13.68 -12.51 -8.51
N ILE A 43 -14.12 -11.25 -8.50
CA ILE A 43 -13.25 -10.09 -8.63
C ILE A 43 -13.08 -9.52 -7.23
N ALA A 44 -11.81 -9.33 -6.80
CA ALA A 44 -11.49 -8.89 -5.46
C ALA A 44 -10.37 -7.85 -5.47
N ALA A 45 -10.41 -6.96 -4.48
CA ALA A 45 -9.36 -5.98 -4.20
C ALA A 45 -8.53 -6.44 -3.00
N ALA A 46 -7.21 -6.29 -3.08
CA ALA A 46 -6.31 -6.64 -1.98
C ALA A 46 -6.45 -5.66 -0.82
N ILE A 47 -6.31 -6.17 0.40
CA ILE A 47 -6.26 -5.39 1.64
C ILE A 47 -4.87 -5.56 2.27
N THR A 48 -4.29 -4.47 2.75
CA THR A 48 -2.98 -4.48 3.40
C THR A 48 -2.99 -3.68 4.69
N SER A 49 -2.30 -4.19 5.72
CA SER A 49 -2.01 -3.44 6.95
C SER A 49 -0.74 -2.59 6.84
N ARG A 50 -0.02 -2.69 5.74
CA ARG A 50 1.15 -1.83 5.47
C ARG A 50 0.65 -0.49 4.93
N MET A 51 0.52 0.48 5.81
CA MET A 51 0.13 1.84 5.46
C MET A 51 1.30 2.55 4.80
N SER A 52 1.17 2.97 3.56
CA SER A 52 2.09 3.95 2.99
C SER A 52 1.76 5.35 3.54
N LYS A 53 2.75 6.23 3.66
CA LYS A 53 2.53 7.61 4.11
C LYS A 53 1.66 8.42 3.14
N ALA A 54 1.62 8.03 1.88
CA ALA A 54 0.85 8.70 0.84
C ALA A 54 -0.43 7.91 0.55
N LYS A 55 -1.58 8.56 0.74
CA LYS A 55 -2.89 7.99 0.40
C LYS A 55 -3.21 8.31 -1.06
N LEU A 56 -3.58 7.28 -1.81
CA LEU A 56 -4.11 7.43 -3.17
C LEU A 56 -5.63 7.60 -3.13
N PRO A 57 -6.25 8.24 -4.12
CA PRO A 57 -7.71 8.31 -4.21
C PRO A 57 -8.38 6.95 -4.41
N THR A 58 -7.58 5.91 -4.72
CA THR A 58 -8.00 4.51 -4.85
C THR A 58 -7.86 3.72 -3.55
N HIS A 59 -7.46 4.36 -2.45
CA HIS A 59 -7.29 3.75 -1.14
C HIS A 59 -8.49 4.03 -0.24
N ILE A 60 -9.02 2.99 0.42
CA ILE A 60 -10.09 3.08 1.42
C ILE A 60 -9.57 2.53 2.74
N ASP A 61 -9.56 3.35 3.77
CA ASP A 61 -9.14 2.95 5.13
C ASP A 61 -10.22 2.09 5.79
N ILE A 62 -9.78 1.09 6.54
CA ILE A 62 -10.60 0.27 7.44
C ILE A 62 -9.90 0.22 8.79
N HIS A 63 -10.62 0.51 9.88
CA HIS A 63 -10.05 0.49 11.22
C HIS A 63 -10.02 -0.93 11.82
N ALA A 64 -9.05 -1.14 12.71
CA ALA A 64 -8.96 -2.37 13.48
C ALA A 64 -10.23 -2.62 14.28
N GLY A 65 -10.67 -3.88 14.34
CA GLY A 65 -11.93 -4.26 14.98
C GLY A 65 -13.16 -4.16 14.08
N GLU A 66 -13.12 -3.35 13.02
CA GLU A 66 -14.11 -3.42 11.96
C GLU A 66 -13.91 -4.72 11.15
N VAL A 67 -15.00 -5.34 10.76
CA VAL A 67 -15.00 -6.52 9.88
C VAL A 67 -13.99 -7.63 10.24
N GLY A 68 -13.65 -7.78 11.52
CA GLY A 68 -12.76 -8.84 12.01
C GLY A 68 -11.27 -8.66 11.72
N LEU A 69 -10.84 -7.48 11.24
CA LEU A 69 -9.43 -7.16 11.04
C LEU A 69 -8.76 -6.82 12.37
N SER A 70 -7.57 -7.37 12.62
CA SER A 70 -6.80 -7.14 13.84
C SER A 70 -5.97 -5.86 13.82
N LYS A 71 -5.82 -5.23 12.66
CA LYS A 71 -5.00 -4.01 12.45
C LYS A 71 -5.70 -3.07 11.48
N ASP A 72 -5.45 -1.77 11.66
CA ASP A 72 -5.80 -0.78 10.66
C ASP A 72 -5.25 -1.19 9.30
N SER A 73 -6.07 -1.11 8.30
CA SER A 73 -5.78 -1.65 6.97
C SER A 73 -6.30 -0.72 5.89
N VAL A 74 -5.83 -0.93 4.68
CA VAL A 74 -6.24 -0.17 3.49
C VAL A 74 -6.66 -1.14 2.40
N ILE A 75 -7.82 -0.88 1.80
CA ILE A 75 -8.24 -1.56 0.57
C ILE A 75 -7.57 -0.84 -0.60
N LEU A 76 -6.96 -1.60 -1.48
CA LEU A 76 -6.21 -1.11 -2.62
C LEU A 76 -7.03 -1.34 -3.90
N LEU A 77 -7.81 -0.32 -4.33
CA LEU A 77 -8.67 -0.47 -5.51
C LEU A 77 -7.91 -0.39 -6.84
N GLU A 78 -6.60 -0.14 -6.81
CA GLU A 78 -5.68 -0.34 -7.93
C GLU A 78 -5.10 -1.76 -7.99
N GLN A 79 -5.30 -2.57 -6.93
CA GLN A 79 -4.86 -3.96 -6.84
C GLN A 79 -6.07 -4.92 -6.95
N ILE A 80 -6.88 -4.72 -7.97
CA ILE A 80 -8.05 -5.56 -8.27
C ILE A 80 -7.63 -6.70 -9.17
N ARG A 81 -8.08 -7.91 -8.86
CA ARG A 81 -7.79 -9.10 -9.66
C ARG A 81 -8.90 -10.13 -9.60
N THR A 82 -8.92 -11.01 -10.60
CA THR A 82 -9.77 -12.21 -10.61
C THR A 82 -9.13 -13.31 -9.76
N LEU A 83 -9.93 -13.93 -8.90
CA LEU A 83 -9.54 -15.05 -8.07
C LEU A 83 -10.49 -16.22 -8.30
N ASP A 84 -9.97 -17.44 -8.42
CA ASP A 84 -10.78 -18.66 -8.28
C ASP A 84 -11.32 -18.74 -6.84
N LYS A 85 -12.59 -19.08 -6.66
CA LYS A 85 -13.22 -19.19 -5.33
C LYS A 85 -12.51 -20.16 -4.40
N ARG A 86 -11.78 -21.15 -4.93
CA ARG A 86 -10.95 -22.07 -4.12
C ARG A 86 -9.79 -21.37 -3.39
N ARG A 87 -9.40 -20.17 -3.82
CA ARG A 87 -8.39 -19.35 -3.12
C ARG A 87 -8.96 -18.66 -1.88
N LEU A 88 -10.27 -18.51 -1.78
CA LEU A 88 -10.94 -17.94 -0.61
C LEU A 88 -10.88 -18.93 0.55
N LYS A 89 -10.52 -18.42 1.73
CA LYS A 89 -10.45 -19.18 2.98
C LYS A 89 -11.59 -18.76 3.89
N GLU A 90 -11.29 -18.22 5.05
CA GLU A 90 -12.26 -17.79 6.03
C GLU A 90 -12.88 -16.43 5.67
N LYS A 91 -14.21 -16.34 5.83
CA LYS A 91 -14.90 -15.05 5.78
C LYS A 91 -14.65 -14.30 7.08
N MET A 92 -14.16 -13.08 6.97
CA MET A 92 -13.85 -12.22 8.12
C MET A 92 -15.03 -11.33 8.49
N GLY A 93 -15.73 -10.79 7.52
CA GLY A 93 -16.84 -9.86 7.73
C GLY A 93 -17.45 -9.35 6.44
N HIS A 94 -18.18 -8.25 6.58
CA HIS A 94 -18.86 -7.58 5.48
C HIS A 94 -18.84 -6.08 5.72
N LEU A 95 -18.51 -5.31 4.70
CA LEU A 95 -18.54 -3.85 4.75
C LEU A 95 -19.97 -3.34 4.63
N ASP A 96 -20.29 -2.26 5.35
CA ASP A 96 -21.56 -1.58 5.21
C ASP A 96 -21.68 -0.81 3.88
N ASP A 97 -22.89 -0.37 3.59
CA ASP A 97 -23.21 0.31 2.33
C ASP A 97 -22.49 1.67 2.20
N ASP A 98 -22.24 2.37 3.31
CA ASP A 98 -21.56 3.67 3.29
C ASP A 98 -20.11 3.51 2.86
N VAL A 99 -19.39 2.55 3.43
CA VAL A 99 -18.02 2.23 3.01
C VAL A 99 -18.01 1.70 1.58
N MET A 100 -18.99 0.86 1.19
CA MET A 100 -19.09 0.34 -0.18
C MET A 100 -19.36 1.43 -1.21
N ASN A 101 -20.03 2.53 -0.86
CA ASN A 101 -20.20 3.70 -1.74
C ASN A 101 -18.83 4.40 -2.00
N HIS A 102 -17.98 4.52 -0.99
CA HIS A 102 -16.62 5.02 -1.18
C HIS A 102 -15.78 4.06 -2.05
N VAL A 103 -15.94 2.76 -1.86
CA VAL A 103 -15.30 1.73 -2.70
C VAL A 103 -15.75 1.87 -4.16
N ASN A 104 -17.05 2.12 -4.43
CA ASN A 104 -17.56 2.35 -5.79
C ASN A 104 -16.86 3.53 -6.48
N THR A 105 -16.73 4.65 -5.77
CA THR A 105 -16.01 5.85 -6.26
C THR A 105 -14.55 5.54 -6.55
N ALA A 106 -13.87 4.86 -5.63
CA ALA A 106 -12.47 4.49 -5.81
C ALA A 106 -12.25 3.53 -6.98
N ILE A 107 -13.18 2.59 -7.23
CA ILE A 107 -13.15 1.71 -8.41
C ILE A 107 -13.34 2.52 -9.68
N ALA A 108 -14.29 3.45 -9.72
CA ALA A 108 -14.53 4.31 -10.87
C ALA A 108 -13.27 5.12 -11.23
N ILE A 109 -12.60 5.68 -10.23
CA ILE A 109 -11.32 6.38 -10.40
C ILE A 109 -10.24 5.44 -10.93
N SER A 110 -10.07 4.27 -10.30
CA SER A 110 -9.05 3.29 -10.68
C SER A 110 -9.20 2.80 -12.13
N PHE A 111 -10.43 2.68 -12.60
CA PHE A 111 -10.74 2.18 -13.95
C PHE A 111 -10.94 3.30 -14.98
N GLY A 112 -10.82 4.56 -14.57
CA GLY A 112 -11.05 5.71 -15.46
C GLY A 112 -12.51 5.85 -15.89
N LEU A 113 -13.46 5.44 -15.04
CA LEU A 113 -14.91 5.55 -15.27
C LEU A 113 -15.52 6.78 -14.61
N GLY A 114 -14.69 7.60 -13.94
CA GLY A 114 -15.12 8.83 -13.31
C GLY A 114 -15.46 9.95 -14.31
N THR A 115 -16.07 11.02 -13.80
CA THR A 115 -16.23 12.24 -14.59
C THR A 115 -14.88 12.88 -14.92
N PRO A 116 -14.74 13.69 -15.98
CA PRO A 116 -13.49 14.39 -16.28
C PRO A 116 -12.96 15.23 -15.10
N GLU A 117 -13.85 15.75 -14.26
CA GLU A 117 -13.49 16.54 -13.07
C GLU A 117 -12.89 15.67 -11.97
N GLU A 118 -13.47 14.49 -11.70
CA GLU A 118 -12.95 13.51 -10.74
C GLU A 118 -11.59 12.96 -11.20
N ASP A 119 -11.44 12.72 -12.49
CA ASP A 119 -10.20 12.26 -13.10
C ASP A 119 -9.09 13.33 -12.99
N LEU A 120 -9.44 14.60 -13.17
CA LEU A 120 -8.53 15.73 -13.02
C LEU A 120 -8.07 15.89 -11.56
N ALA A 121 -8.99 15.77 -10.60
CA ALA A 121 -8.68 15.83 -9.17
C ALA A 121 -7.77 14.66 -8.75
N ALA A 122 -8.05 13.45 -9.24
CA ALA A 122 -7.23 12.27 -8.99
C ALA A 122 -5.81 12.44 -9.56
N ARG A 123 -5.67 12.97 -10.78
CA ARG A 123 -4.38 13.28 -11.41
C ARG A 123 -3.60 14.33 -10.62
N ALA A 124 -4.24 15.40 -10.17
CA ALA A 124 -3.60 16.44 -9.37
C ALA A 124 -3.07 15.87 -8.05
N MET A 125 -3.83 15.03 -7.37
CA MET A 125 -3.43 14.36 -6.14
C MET A 125 -2.24 13.40 -6.36
N MET A 126 -2.24 12.63 -7.45
CA MET A 126 -1.13 11.73 -7.82
C MET A 126 0.15 12.51 -8.13
N GLN A 127 0.05 13.67 -8.79
CA GLN A 127 1.20 14.52 -9.09
C GLN A 127 1.81 15.12 -7.81
N GLN A 128 1.01 15.52 -6.84
CA GLN A 128 1.49 16.02 -5.54
C GLN A 128 2.24 14.94 -4.76
N ILE A 129 1.76 13.70 -4.80
CA ILE A 129 2.42 12.56 -4.15
C ILE A 129 3.77 12.27 -4.79
N SER A 130 3.87 12.30 -6.11
CA SER A 130 5.13 12.11 -6.83
C SER A 130 6.15 13.20 -6.52
N TYR A 131 5.71 14.45 -6.40
CA TYR A 131 6.59 15.58 -6.06
C TYR A 131 7.16 15.48 -4.65
N THR A 132 6.35 15.11 -3.66
CA THR A 132 6.81 14.92 -2.27
C THR A 132 7.77 13.75 -2.10
N SER A 133 7.67 12.73 -2.92
CA SER A 133 8.57 11.55 -2.89
C SER A 133 9.98 11.87 -3.40
N HIS A 134 10.14 12.89 -4.25
CA HIS A 134 11.44 13.28 -4.82
C HIS A 134 12.17 14.36 -4.00
N THR A 135 11.51 14.99 -3.03
CA THR A 135 12.10 16.12 -2.27
C THR A 135 12.80 15.70 -0.97
N THR A 136 12.81 14.41 -0.62
CA THR A 136 13.35 13.93 0.66
C THR A 136 14.77 13.33 0.54
N THR A 137 15.54 13.70 -0.48
CA THR A 137 16.95 13.27 -0.56
C THR A 137 17.87 14.44 -0.94
N THR A 138 17.94 15.43 -0.08
CA THR A 138 19.10 16.32 -0.04
C THR A 138 19.53 16.42 1.42
N ILE A 139 20.40 15.53 1.83
CA ILE A 139 21.18 15.69 3.06
C ILE A 139 22.15 16.83 2.75
N PRO A 140 22.16 17.96 3.49
CA PRO A 140 23.21 18.92 3.34
C PRO A 140 24.51 18.28 3.81
N ALA A 141 25.50 18.24 2.92
CA ALA A 141 26.85 17.82 3.25
C ALA A 141 27.34 18.69 4.41
N ALA A 142 27.61 18.07 5.55
CA ALA A 142 28.29 18.71 6.65
C ALA A 142 29.65 19.22 6.14
N SER A 143 29.85 20.52 6.19
CA SER A 143 31.12 21.17 5.93
C SER A 143 32.15 20.65 6.94
N ALA A 144 33.12 19.92 6.46
CA ALA A 144 34.29 19.53 7.23
C ALA A 144 35.11 20.79 7.49
N THR A 145 35.03 21.31 8.69
CA THR A 145 35.93 22.35 9.18
C THR A 145 37.29 21.69 9.43
N THR A 146 38.20 21.96 8.56
CA THR A 146 39.62 21.61 8.71
C THR A 146 40.21 22.44 9.82
N THR A 147 40.34 21.92 11.02
CA THR A 147 41.12 22.55 12.08
C THR A 147 42.59 22.15 11.89
N ASN A 148 43.37 23.12 11.42
CA ASN A 148 44.82 23.06 11.38
C ASN A 148 45.36 22.98 12.80
N LEU A 149 46.04 21.90 13.18
CA LEU A 149 46.92 21.87 14.35
C LEU A 149 48.37 22.10 13.91
N PRO A 150 49.09 22.99 14.60
CA PRO A 150 50.50 23.26 14.27
C PRO A 150 51.42 22.13 14.72
N ALA A 151 52.40 21.87 13.88
CA ALA A 151 53.50 20.94 14.14
C ALA A 151 54.33 21.37 15.33
N ALA A 152 54.52 20.52 16.30
CA ALA A 152 55.54 20.69 17.34
C ALA A 152 56.70 19.73 17.13
N ALA A 153 57.84 20.31 17.21
CA ALA A 153 59.17 19.88 16.85
C ALA A 153 59.69 18.55 17.42
N VAL A 154 60.49 17.96 16.58
CA VAL A 154 61.43 16.91 16.81
C VAL A 154 62.51 17.33 17.86
N SER A 155 62.86 16.49 18.79
CA SER A 155 64.20 16.48 19.36
C SER A 155 64.68 15.05 19.60
N ASN A 156 65.71 14.78 18.89
CA ASN A 156 66.76 13.81 18.83
C ASN A 156 67.25 13.20 20.17
N GLN A 157 67.34 11.86 20.19
CA GLN A 157 68.51 11.00 20.41
C GLN A 157 69.47 11.25 21.62
N PRO A 158 70.44 10.32 21.92
CA PRO A 158 70.52 8.85 21.76
C PRO A 158 71.19 8.15 23.00
N LYS A 159 71.50 6.83 22.76
CA LYS A 159 72.51 5.99 23.44
C LYS A 159 72.10 5.35 24.78
N ALA A 160 72.58 4.20 25.13
CA ALA A 160 73.46 3.12 24.70
C ALA A 160 73.58 2.12 25.83
N GLU A 161 73.85 0.89 25.44
CA GLU A 161 74.64 -0.10 26.13
C GLU A 161 74.32 -0.59 27.55
N GLY A 162 74.22 -1.90 27.61
CA GLY A 162 74.37 -2.75 28.75
C GLY A 162 73.85 -4.14 28.44
#